data_309c9b87d9cbf1d2e3de2a3a5a7b3ca8
#
_entry.id   309c9b87d9cbf1d2e3de2a3a5a7b3ca8
#
_cell.length_a   1.000
_cell.length_b   1.000
_cell.length_c   1.000
_cell.angle_alpha   90.00
_cell.angle_beta   90.00
_cell.angle_gamma   90.00
#
_symmetry.space_group_name_H-M   'P 1'
#
loop_
_entity.id
_entity.type
_entity.pdbx_description
1 polymer ?
#
loop_
_entity_poly.entity_id
_entity_poly.type
_entity_poly.pdbx_seq_one_letter_code
_entity_poly.pdbx_strand_id
1 'polypeptide(L)'
;MTLSIRHDWTTEEIQTLLELPLMELLWQAQTVHREANPGYRVQLASLLSVKTGGCEEDCAYCSQSIHNSSDVTAFEAQMQVEPVLERARAAKEAGADRFCMGWAWREIRDGAPFEAMLEMVRGVRGIGMEACVTAGMLTDQQAERLAEAGLTAYNHNLDTSPEHYDRNISTRTYQERLETLERVRRAGVTLCCGGIIGMGETLRDRASMLQVLASMNPQPESVPVNGLVAVEGTPLEEQAPFEPLELVRMVATARILMPHARVRLSAGRESMSRDAQILCLQAGACLLYT
;
A
#
# COMPACT_ATOMS: atom_id res chain seq x y z
N MET A 1 18.65 -10.75 20.20
CA MET A 1 17.32 -10.93 20.89
C MET A 1 16.30 -11.20 19.80
N THR A 2 15.40 -12.15 19.96
CA THR A 2 14.29 -12.33 19.01
C THR A 2 13.29 -11.21 19.23
N LEU A 3 13.07 -10.33 18.24
CA LEU A 3 12.05 -9.28 18.32
C LEU A 3 10.70 -9.91 18.59
N SER A 4 10.06 -9.54 19.70
CA SER A 4 8.71 -9.96 20.02
C SER A 4 7.72 -9.16 19.23
N ILE A 5 6.91 -9.80 18.39
CA ILE A 5 5.79 -9.16 17.70
C ILE A 5 4.68 -8.90 18.73
N ARG A 6 4.23 -7.64 18.81
CA ARG A 6 3.08 -7.24 19.63
C ARG A 6 1.86 -7.01 18.73
N HIS A 7 0.70 -7.46 19.18
CA HIS A 7 -0.60 -7.22 18.52
C HIS A 7 -1.56 -6.41 19.39
N ASP A 8 -1.13 -6.01 20.59
CA ASP A 8 -1.91 -5.36 21.65
C ASP A 8 -1.54 -3.89 21.88
N TRP A 9 -0.99 -3.24 20.86
CA TRP A 9 -0.69 -1.81 20.91
C TRP A 9 -1.97 -0.99 21.09
N THR A 10 -1.94 -0.02 22.00
CA THR A 10 -3.01 0.97 22.12
C THR A 10 -2.75 2.17 21.21
N THR A 11 -3.81 2.88 20.83
CA THR A 11 -3.69 4.13 20.06
C THR A 11 -2.85 5.17 20.80
N GLU A 12 -2.96 5.23 22.14
CA GLU A 12 -2.23 6.16 22.99
C GLU A 12 -0.71 5.86 23.00
N GLU A 13 -0.33 4.58 23.08
CA GLU A 13 1.10 4.18 22.97
C GLU A 13 1.67 4.58 21.60
N ILE A 14 0.91 4.35 20.52
CA ILE A 14 1.34 4.68 19.16
C ILE A 14 1.42 6.20 18.96
N GLN A 15 0.46 6.96 19.50
CA GLN A 15 0.52 8.41 19.47
C GLN A 15 1.75 8.93 20.21
N THR A 16 2.09 8.36 21.37
CA THR A 16 3.30 8.69 22.12
C THR A 16 4.56 8.44 21.28
N LEU A 17 4.62 7.35 20.51
CA LEU A 17 5.73 7.10 19.58
C LEU A 17 5.79 8.16 18.47
N LEU A 18 4.66 8.50 17.85
CA LEU A 18 4.58 9.53 16.82
C LEU A 18 5.01 10.92 17.32
N GLU A 19 4.84 11.21 18.61
CA GLU A 19 5.20 12.48 19.26
C GLU A 19 6.65 12.54 19.78
N LEU A 20 7.39 11.43 19.78
CA LEU A 20 8.79 11.41 20.21
C LEU A 20 9.63 12.47 19.45
N PRO A 21 10.68 13.00 20.06
CA PRO A 21 11.69 13.76 19.33
C PRO A 21 12.16 12.93 18.12
N LEU A 22 12.21 13.56 16.93
CA LEU A 22 12.43 12.83 15.67
C LEU A 22 13.67 11.92 15.71
N MET A 23 14.76 12.42 16.27
CA MET A 23 16.02 11.65 16.33
C MET A 23 15.91 10.43 17.25
N GLU A 24 15.13 10.52 18.32
CA GLU A 24 14.86 9.39 19.21
C GLU A 24 14.00 8.34 18.51
N LEU A 25 12.93 8.76 17.81
CA LEU A 25 12.09 7.88 17.04
C LEU A 25 12.87 7.15 15.92
N LEU A 26 13.74 7.88 15.20
CA LEU A 26 14.61 7.32 14.17
C LEU A 26 15.59 6.30 14.73
N TRP A 27 16.19 6.57 15.90
CA TRP A 27 17.10 5.64 16.55
C TRP A 27 16.42 4.33 16.93
N GLN A 28 15.24 4.43 17.54
CA GLN A 28 14.44 3.24 17.90
C GLN A 28 14.04 2.44 16.65
N ALA A 29 13.52 3.10 15.62
CA ALA A 29 13.11 2.46 14.37
C ALA A 29 14.30 1.77 13.67
N GLN A 30 15.46 2.44 13.63
CA GLN A 30 16.67 1.88 13.02
C GLN A 30 17.19 0.66 13.80
N THR A 31 17.09 0.67 15.13
CA THR A 31 17.47 -0.45 15.98
C THR A 31 16.61 -1.67 15.63
N VAL A 32 15.27 -1.50 15.59
CA VAL A 32 14.33 -2.55 15.19
C VAL A 32 14.59 -3.02 13.76
N HIS A 33 14.82 -2.07 12.83
CA HIS A 33 15.07 -2.42 11.43
C HIS A 33 16.31 -3.29 11.25
N ARG A 34 17.42 -2.97 11.92
CA ARG A 34 18.67 -3.73 11.85
C ARG A 34 18.54 -5.12 12.42
N GLU A 35 17.78 -5.28 13.49
CA GLU A 35 17.54 -6.57 14.12
C GLU A 35 16.63 -7.46 13.26
N ALA A 36 15.56 -6.89 12.70
CA ALA A 36 14.59 -7.63 11.88
C ALA A 36 15.07 -7.92 10.46
N ASN A 37 15.90 -7.05 9.87
CA ASN A 37 16.32 -7.08 8.47
C ASN A 37 17.85 -7.07 8.34
N PRO A 38 18.55 -8.10 8.76
CA PRO A 38 19.99 -8.18 8.64
C PRO A 38 20.39 -8.16 7.15
N GLY A 39 21.27 -7.24 6.77
CA GLY A 39 21.77 -7.09 5.40
C GLY A 39 21.21 -5.89 4.64
N TYR A 40 20.33 -5.10 5.23
CA TYR A 40 19.88 -3.78 4.72
C TYR A 40 19.35 -3.82 3.27
N ARG A 41 18.69 -4.91 2.88
CA ARG A 41 18.15 -5.02 1.52
C ARG A 41 16.94 -4.11 1.34
N VAL A 42 16.99 -3.32 0.28
CA VAL A 42 15.83 -2.57 -0.21
C VAL A 42 15.26 -3.36 -1.39
N GLN A 43 13.99 -3.74 -1.31
CA GLN A 43 13.29 -4.36 -2.42
C GLN A 43 12.87 -3.28 -3.42
N LEU A 44 13.14 -3.49 -4.70
CA LEU A 44 12.66 -2.63 -5.77
C LEU A 44 11.38 -3.23 -6.36
N ALA A 45 10.36 -2.39 -6.55
CA ALA A 45 9.11 -2.77 -7.16
C ALA A 45 8.77 -1.82 -8.31
N SER A 46 8.21 -2.34 -9.39
CA SER A 46 7.62 -1.54 -10.46
C SER A 46 6.11 -1.65 -10.43
N LEU A 47 5.40 -0.57 -10.74
CA LEU A 47 3.94 -0.50 -10.77
C LEU A 47 3.47 -0.20 -12.19
N LEU A 48 2.51 -0.99 -12.66
CA LEU A 48 1.79 -0.77 -13.91
C LEU A 48 0.30 -0.61 -13.64
N SER A 49 -0.32 0.44 -14.15
CA SER A 49 -1.77 0.55 -14.26
C SER A 49 -2.21 -0.31 -15.46
N VAL A 50 -2.86 -1.44 -15.17
CA VAL A 50 -3.33 -2.37 -16.20
C VAL A 50 -4.69 -1.96 -16.75
N LYS A 51 -5.53 -1.36 -15.89
CA LYS A 51 -6.78 -0.71 -16.27
C LYS A 51 -6.88 0.61 -15.53
N THR A 52 -7.01 1.71 -16.25
CA THR A 52 -6.96 3.07 -15.73
C THR A 52 -8.31 3.74 -15.84
N GLY A 53 -8.70 4.53 -14.82
CA GLY A 53 -9.94 5.31 -14.79
C GLY A 53 -11.22 4.49 -14.73
N GLY A 54 -12.36 5.16 -14.55
CA GLY A 54 -13.67 4.53 -14.51
C GLY A 54 -13.90 3.61 -13.31
N CYS A 55 -13.27 3.90 -12.16
CA CYS A 55 -13.52 3.20 -10.91
C CYS A 55 -14.85 3.67 -10.30
N GLU A 56 -15.67 2.74 -9.83
CA GLU A 56 -16.99 3.03 -9.25
C GLU A 56 -16.92 3.48 -7.77
N GLU A 57 -15.72 3.56 -7.18
CA GLU A 57 -15.52 4.10 -5.84
C GLU A 57 -15.39 5.62 -5.86
N ASP A 58 -15.87 6.27 -4.79
CA ASP A 58 -15.87 7.73 -4.62
C ASP A 58 -14.70 8.27 -3.81
N CYS A 59 -13.58 7.55 -3.75
CA CYS A 59 -12.41 7.95 -2.96
C CYS A 59 -12.02 9.42 -3.26
N ALA A 60 -12.08 10.28 -2.24
CA ALA A 60 -11.91 11.72 -2.37
C ALA A 60 -10.53 12.17 -2.90
N TYR A 61 -9.52 11.31 -2.81
CA TYR A 61 -8.16 11.56 -3.28
C TYR A 61 -7.88 11.00 -4.69
N CYS A 62 -8.81 10.25 -5.30
CA CYS A 62 -8.51 9.40 -6.45
C CYS A 62 -9.01 9.99 -7.77
N SER A 63 -8.10 10.33 -8.67
CA SER A 63 -8.42 10.81 -10.02
C SER A 63 -9.03 9.74 -10.94
N GLN A 64 -9.02 8.46 -10.54
CA GLN A 64 -9.56 7.36 -11.34
C GLN A 64 -11.05 7.09 -11.06
N SER A 65 -11.65 7.78 -10.08
CA SER A 65 -13.06 7.67 -9.70
C SER A 65 -13.97 8.29 -10.76
N ILE A 66 -15.10 7.64 -11.07
CA ILE A 66 -16.15 8.23 -11.93
C ILE A 66 -16.93 9.34 -11.22
N HIS A 67 -16.79 9.44 -9.89
CA HIS A 67 -17.47 10.47 -9.06
C HIS A 67 -16.67 11.78 -9.02
N ASN A 68 -15.40 11.75 -9.43
CA ASN A 68 -14.53 12.92 -9.45
C ASN A 68 -14.46 13.49 -10.88
N SER A 69 -14.37 14.81 -11.00
CA SER A 69 -14.32 15.52 -12.29
C SER A 69 -12.89 15.73 -12.79
N SER A 70 -11.96 14.86 -12.41
CA SER A 70 -10.56 14.98 -12.79
C SER A 70 -10.32 14.53 -14.23
N ASP A 71 -9.80 15.44 -15.06
CA ASP A 71 -9.33 15.14 -16.41
C ASP A 71 -7.88 14.64 -16.44
N VAL A 72 -7.23 14.54 -15.27
CA VAL A 72 -5.81 14.13 -15.17
C VAL A 72 -5.62 12.66 -15.53
N THR A 73 -6.64 11.85 -15.31
CA THR A 73 -6.58 10.40 -15.55
C THR A 73 -7.62 9.97 -16.58
N ALA A 74 -7.19 9.79 -17.82
CA ALA A 74 -8.04 9.30 -18.90
C ALA A 74 -8.44 7.83 -18.66
N PHE A 75 -9.63 7.45 -19.14
CA PHE A 75 -10.06 6.05 -19.14
C PHE A 75 -9.23 5.25 -20.15
N GLU A 76 -8.64 4.15 -19.67
CA GLU A 76 -7.98 3.14 -20.50
C GLU A 76 -8.55 1.77 -20.16
N ALA A 77 -8.94 1.03 -21.18
CA ALA A 77 -9.40 -0.34 -21.03
C ALA A 77 -8.27 -1.23 -20.49
N GLN A 78 -8.64 -2.38 -19.93
CA GLN A 78 -7.66 -3.36 -19.47
C GLN A 78 -6.70 -3.77 -20.60
N MET A 79 -5.40 -3.73 -20.30
CA MET A 79 -4.34 -4.16 -21.20
C MET A 79 -4.44 -5.67 -21.49
N GLN A 80 -3.97 -6.08 -22.66
CA GLN A 80 -3.77 -7.49 -22.98
C GLN A 80 -2.60 -8.08 -22.18
N VAL A 81 -2.55 -9.41 -22.09
CA VAL A 81 -1.56 -10.11 -21.27
C VAL A 81 -0.13 -9.82 -21.72
N GLU A 82 0.18 -9.98 -23.03
CA GLU A 82 1.55 -9.87 -23.52
C GLU A 82 2.19 -8.48 -23.31
N PRO A 83 1.51 -7.35 -23.59
CA PRO A 83 2.03 -6.04 -23.24
C PRO A 83 2.36 -5.86 -21.75
N VAL A 84 1.58 -6.46 -20.85
CA VAL A 84 1.87 -6.42 -19.40
C VAL A 84 3.15 -7.21 -19.09
N LEU A 85 3.30 -8.40 -19.71
CA LEU A 85 4.49 -9.23 -19.50
C LEU A 85 5.76 -8.61 -20.11
N GLU A 86 5.65 -7.89 -21.21
CA GLU A 86 6.77 -7.07 -21.76
C GLU A 86 7.23 -6.02 -20.75
N ARG A 87 6.30 -5.30 -20.12
CA ARG A 87 6.60 -4.32 -19.06
C ARG A 87 7.24 -4.99 -17.84
N ALA A 88 6.76 -6.19 -17.47
CA ALA A 88 7.33 -6.95 -16.36
C ALA A 88 8.79 -7.40 -16.65
N ARG A 89 9.08 -7.85 -17.88
CA ARG A 89 10.47 -8.19 -18.29
C ARG A 89 11.38 -6.97 -18.22
N ALA A 90 10.94 -5.83 -18.76
CA ALA A 90 11.71 -4.59 -18.69
C ALA A 90 11.95 -4.13 -17.24
N ALA A 91 10.94 -4.24 -16.37
CA ALA A 91 11.10 -3.94 -14.96
C ALA A 91 12.13 -4.86 -14.27
N LYS A 92 12.12 -6.16 -14.59
CA LYS A 92 13.12 -7.11 -14.08
C LYS A 92 14.53 -6.77 -14.56
N GLU A 93 14.70 -6.43 -15.82
CA GLU A 93 16.00 -6.00 -16.38
C GLU A 93 16.50 -4.72 -15.71
N ALA A 94 15.58 -3.82 -15.32
CA ALA A 94 15.89 -2.63 -14.52
C ALA A 94 16.15 -2.92 -13.03
N GLY A 95 16.08 -4.20 -12.59
CA GLY A 95 16.43 -4.64 -11.24
C GLY A 95 15.24 -4.72 -10.28
N ALA A 96 14.00 -4.65 -10.74
CA ALA A 96 12.85 -4.83 -9.87
C ALA A 96 12.66 -6.32 -9.48
N ASP A 97 12.44 -6.57 -8.19
CA ASP A 97 12.13 -7.89 -7.64
C ASP A 97 10.63 -8.18 -7.66
N ARG A 98 9.80 -7.11 -7.60
CA ARG A 98 8.33 -7.19 -7.54
C ARG A 98 7.70 -6.39 -8.67
N PHE A 99 6.68 -6.96 -9.29
CA PHE A 99 5.85 -6.28 -10.28
C PHE A 99 4.43 -6.13 -9.73
N CYS A 100 4.01 -4.88 -9.55
CA CYS A 100 2.69 -4.53 -9.04
C CYS A 100 1.78 -4.16 -10.22
N MET A 101 0.60 -4.75 -10.27
CA MET A 101 -0.40 -4.55 -11.31
C MET A 101 -1.66 -3.95 -10.69
N GLY A 102 -2.12 -2.82 -11.22
CA GLY A 102 -3.27 -2.07 -10.71
C GLY A 102 -4.45 -2.07 -11.68
N TRP A 103 -5.65 -2.29 -11.15
CA TRP A 103 -6.91 -2.13 -11.85
C TRP A 103 -7.77 -1.10 -11.09
N ALA A 104 -8.25 -0.09 -11.80
CA ALA A 104 -9.21 0.87 -11.27
C ALA A 104 -10.61 0.24 -11.23
N TRP A 105 -10.82 -0.68 -10.28
CA TRP A 105 -12.09 -1.36 -10.01
C TRP A 105 -12.51 -1.20 -8.55
N ARG A 106 -13.81 -1.17 -8.33
CA ARG A 106 -14.39 -1.34 -7.01
C ARG A 106 -14.19 -2.76 -6.49
N GLU A 107 -14.44 -3.74 -7.38
CA GLU A 107 -14.34 -5.16 -7.09
C GLU A 107 -13.97 -5.95 -8.35
N ILE A 108 -13.36 -7.10 -8.17
CA ILE A 108 -13.05 -8.03 -9.26
C ILE A 108 -14.36 -8.60 -9.80
N ARG A 109 -14.50 -8.59 -11.13
CA ARG A 109 -15.61 -9.21 -11.86
C ARG A 109 -15.13 -10.45 -12.57
N ASP A 110 -15.87 -11.56 -12.43
CA ASP A 110 -15.58 -12.81 -13.15
C ASP A 110 -15.69 -12.63 -14.66
N GLY A 111 -15.10 -13.56 -15.39
CA GLY A 111 -15.10 -13.57 -16.86
C GLY A 111 -13.74 -13.25 -17.46
N ALA A 112 -13.71 -12.90 -18.73
CA ALA A 112 -12.49 -12.72 -19.50
C ALA A 112 -11.46 -11.74 -18.87
N PRO A 113 -11.86 -10.60 -18.25
CA PRO A 113 -10.90 -9.72 -17.58
C PRO A 113 -10.20 -10.36 -16.39
N PHE A 114 -10.91 -11.19 -15.61
CA PHE A 114 -10.30 -11.90 -14.48
C PHE A 114 -9.41 -13.05 -14.94
N GLU A 115 -9.83 -13.81 -15.98
CA GLU A 115 -8.96 -14.85 -16.57
C GLU A 115 -7.65 -14.25 -17.07
N ALA A 116 -7.69 -13.12 -17.76
CA ALA A 116 -6.49 -12.41 -18.20
C ALA A 116 -5.62 -11.95 -17.02
N MET A 117 -6.22 -11.50 -15.89
CA MET A 117 -5.48 -11.16 -14.66
C MET A 117 -4.74 -12.39 -14.14
N LEU A 118 -5.36 -13.56 -14.08
CA LEU A 118 -4.72 -14.81 -13.63
C LEU A 118 -3.57 -15.21 -14.55
N GLU A 119 -3.70 -15.02 -15.86
CA GLU A 119 -2.62 -15.26 -16.83
C GLU A 119 -1.46 -14.28 -16.61
N MET A 120 -1.74 -12.99 -16.38
CA MET A 120 -0.72 -11.99 -16.05
C MET A 120 0.03 -12.37 -14.77
N VAL A 121 -0.67 -12.80 -13.72
CA VAL A 121 -0.04 -13.26 -12.46
C VAL A 121 0.88 -14.45 -12.73
N ARG A 122 0.43 -15.48 -13.45
CA ARG A 122 1.25 -16.65 -13.80
C ARG A 122 2.47 -16.23 -14.62
N GLY A 123 2.27 -15.35 -15.61
CA GLY A 123 3.35 -14.83 -16.45
C GLY A 123 4.42 -14.07 -15.66
N VAL A 124 4.03 -13.16 -14.78
CA VAL A 124 4.96 -12.42 -13.89
C VAL A 124 5.73 -13.39 -13.00
N ARG A 125 5.06 -14.40 -12.43
CA ARG A 125 5.71 -15.46 -11.63
C ARG A 125 6.67 -16.29 -12.49
N GLY A 126 6.29 -16.61 -13.73
CA GLY A 126 7.14 -17.33 -14.70
C GLY A 126 8.40 -16.56 -15.09
N ILE A 127 8.36 -15.22 -15.08
CA ILE A 127 9.53 -14.35 -15.26
C ILE A 127 10.46 -14.40 -14.02
N GLY A 128 10.00 -14.93 -12.89
CA GLY A 128 10.76 -15.03 -11.62
C GLY A 128 10.68 -13.75 -10.78
N MET A 129 9.58 -12.99 -10.88
CA MET A 129 9.30 -11.84 -10.03
C MET A 129 8.20 -12.16 -9.01
N GLU A 130 8.14 -11.42 -7.91
CA GLU A 130 6.95 -11.38 -7.05
C GLU A 130 5.83 -10.65 -7.79
N ALA A 131 4.64 -11.27 -7.87
CA ALA A 131 3.43 -10.64 -8.42
C ALA A 131 2.60 -10.00 -7.31
N CYS A 132 2.24 -8.74 -7.47
CA CYS A 132 1.34 -8.02 -6.59
C CYS A 132 0.16 -7.46 -7.40
N VAL A 133 -1.07 -7.60 -6.88
CA VAL A 133 -2.29 -7.12 -7.53
C VAL A 133 -3.03 -6.13 -6.63
N THR A 134 -3.56 -5.07 -7.24
CA THR A 134 -4.51 -4.12 -6.65
C THR A 134 -5.72 -4.06 -7.57
N ALA A 135 -6.87 -4.61 -7.15
CA ALA A 135 -8.06 -4.72 -8.01
C ALA A 135 -9.39 -4.55 -7.25
N GLY A 136 -9.36 -3.80 -6.15
CA GLY A 136 -10.55 -3.58 -5.32
C GLY A 136 -10.89 -4.76 -4.41
N MET A 137 -12.18 -4.98 -4.16
CA MET A 137 -12.66 -6.10 -3.35
C MET A 137 -12.67 -7.41 -4.16
N LEU A 138 -12.70 -8.53 -3.46
CA LEU A 138 -12.76 -9.87 -4.07
C LEU A 138 -13.53 -10.85 -3.19
N THR A 139 -14.01 -11.92 -3.78
CA THR A 139 -14.64 -13.06 -3.11
C THR A 139 -13.60 -14.07 -2.63
N ASP A 140 -14.00 -15.00 -1.75
CA ASP A 140 -13.14 -16.11 -1.33
C ASP A 140 -12.65 -16.94 -2.55
N GLN A 141 -13.53 -17.26 -3.48
CA GLN A 141 -13.19 -18.02 -4.68
C GLN A 141 -12.17 -17.28 -5.58
N GLN A 142 -12.31 -15.96 -5.72
CA GLN A 142 -11.35 -15.16 -6.48
C GLN A 142 -9.99 -15.10 -5.79
N ALA A 143 -9.98 -15.00 -4.45
CA ALA A 143 -8.74 -15.05 -3.66
C ALA A 143 -8.00 -16.38 -3.83
N GLU A 144 -8.72 -17.50 -3.74
CA GLU A 144 -8.19 -18.86 -3.95
C GLU A 144 -7.61 -19.01 -5.37
N ARG A 145 -8.31 -18.57 -6.39
CA ARG A 145 -7.84 -18.63 -7.79
C ARG A 145 -6.60 -17.77 -8.03
N LEU A 146 -6.50 -16.59 -7.38
CA LEU A 146 -5.30 -15.77 -7.43
C LEU A 146 -4.12 -16.45 -6.72
N ALA A 147 -4.36 -17.11 -5.59
CA ALA A 147 -3.35 -17.90 -4.89
C ALA A 147 -2.85 -19.08 -5.75
N GLU A 148 -3.75 -19.82 -6.40
CA GLU A 148 -3.43 -20.91 -7.34
C GLU A 148 -2.63 -20.41 -8.55
N ALA A 149 -2.90 -19.18 -9.02
CA ALA A 149 -2.11 -18.54 -10.07
C ALA A 149 -0.70 -18.12 -9.60
N GLY A 150 -0.40 -18.23 -8.30
CA GLY A 150 0.88 -17.90 -7.69
C GLY A 150 1.02 -16.44 -7.24
N LEU A 151 -0.09 -15.74 -6.98
CA LEU A 151 -0.04 -14.37 -6.48
C LEU A 151 0.75 -14.31 -5.18
N THR A 152 1.74 -13.40 -5.14
CA THR A 152 2.58 -13.22 -3.94
C THR A 152 1.90 -12.30 -2.93
N ALA A 153 1.34 -11.19 -3.38
CA ALA A 153 0.72 -10.20 -2.51
C ALA A 153 -0.53 -9.57 -3.13
N TYR A 154 -1.52 -9.27 -2.31
CA TYR A 154 -2.68 -8.47 -2.70
C TYR A 154 -2.62 -7.11 -1.99
N ASN A 155 -2.64 -6.03 -2.76
CA ASN A 155 -2.67 -4.68 -2.21
C ASN A 155 -4.11 -4.21 -2.01
N HIS A 156 -4.47 -3.96 -0.76
CA HIS A 156 -5.76 -3.40 -0.37
C HIS A 156 -5.59 -2.54 0.87
N ASN A 157 -5.40 -1.24 0.67
CA ASN A 157 -5.09 -0.32 1.75
C ASN A 157 -6.31 -0.02 2.61
N LEU A 158 -6.08 0.29 3.88
CA LEU A 158 -7.10 0.88 4.77
C LEU A 158 -7.30 2.37 4.47
N ASP A 159 -6.31 2.99 3.87
CA ASP A 159 -6.17 4.40 3.52
C ASP A 159 -6.07 5.33 4.73
N THR A 160 -6.89 5.21 5.76
CA THR A 160 -6.89 6.02 6.98
C THR A 160 -7.42 5.23 8.18
N SER A 161 -7.73 5.91 9.30
CA SER A 161 -8.37 5.31 10.47
C SER A 161 -9.85 4.98 10.23
N PRO A 162 -10.45 4.06 11.04
CA PRO A 162 -11.89 3.83 11.01
C PRO A 162 -12.70 5.12 11.23
N GLU A 163 -12.23 6.01 12.11
CA GLU A 163 -12.92 7.23 12.51
C GLU A 163 -12.89 8.32 11.44
N HIS A 164 -11.87 8.31 10.59
CA HIS A 164 -11.70 9.29 9.51
C HIS A 164 -12.15 8.77 8.13
N TYR A 165 -12.44 7.49 8.02
CA TYR A 165 -12.69 6.81 6.74
C TYR A 165 -13.87 7.39 5.96
N ASP A 166 -15.03 7.55 6.60
CA ASP A 166 -16.27 7.99 5.96
C ASP A 166 -16.22 9.44 5.44
N ARG A 167 -15.19 10.20 5.82
CA ARG A 167 -14.95 11.55 5.26
C ARG A 167 -14.37 11.51 3.84
N ASN A 168 -13.78 10.40 3.48
CA ASN A 168 -13.04 10.25 2.23
C ASN A 168 -13.67 9.24 1.27
N ILE A 169 -14.44 8.27 1.78
CA ILE A 169 -15.00 7.18 0.98
C ILE A 169 -16.38 6.81 1.55
N SER A 170 -17.40 6.82 0.71
CA SER A 170 -18.76 6.45 1.11
C SER A 170 -19.33 5.25 0.34
N THR A 171 -18.79 4.92 -0.81
CA THR A 171 -19.24 3.80 -1.65
C THR A 171 -18.85 2.43 -1.14
N ARG A 172 -17.91 2.38 -0.17
CA ARG A 172 -17.43 1.16 0.47
C ARG A 172 -17.16 1.45 1.95
N THR A 173 -17.54 0.54 2.83
CA THR A 173 -17.30 0.64 4.26
C THR A 173 -15.88 0.22 4.63
N TYR A 174 -15.41 0.68 5.78
CA TYR A 174 -14.14 0.25 6.35
C TYR A 174 -14.13 -1.27 6.64
N GLN A 175 -15.28 -1.80 7.09
CA GLN A 175 -15.45 -3.23 7.37
C GLN A 175 -15.28 -4.10 6.11
N GLU A 176 -15.81 -3.68 4.95
CA GLU A 176 -15.62 -4.40 3.67
C GLU A 176 -14.14 -4.47 3.27
N ARG A 177 -13.34 -3.45 3.62
CA ARG A 177 -11.88 -3.53 3.42
C ARG A 177 -11.24 -4.59 4.30
N LEU A 178 -11.58 -4.63 5.58
CA LEU A 178 -11.08 -5.66 6.51
C LEU A 178 -11.47 -7.06 6.07
N GLU A 179 -12.72 -7.27 5.67
CA GLU A 179 -13.19 -8.56 5.14
C GLU A 179 -12.43 -8.99 3.87
N THR A 180 -12.12 -8.04 2.99
CA THR A 180 -11.30 -8.32 1.80
C THR A 180 -9.91 -8.80 2.20
N LEU A 181 -9.26 -8.14 3.18
CA LEU A 181 -7.96 -8.56 3.70
C LEU A 181 -8.02 -9.96 4.33
N GLU A 182 -9.09 -10.27 5.06
CA GLU A 182 -9.28 -11.59 5.64
C GLU A 182 -9.43 -12.69 4.58
N ARG A 183 -10.19 -12.44 3.50
CA ARG A 183 -10.34 -13.37 2.37
C ARG A 183 -8.99 -13.66 1.72
N VAL A 184 -8.20 -12.61 1.45
CA VAL A 184 -6.85 -12.73 0.92
C VAL A 184 -5.96 -13.57 1.83
N ARG A 185 -6.03 -13.31 3.15
CA ARG A 185 -5.24 -14.04 4.15
C ARG A 185 -5.62 -15.52 4.21
N ARG A 186 -6.92 -15.84 4.20
CA ARG A 186 -7.41 -17.23 4.18
C ARG A 186 -6.93 -18.01 2.96
N ALA A 187 -6.82 -17.35 1.82
CA ALA A 187 -6.27 -17.95 0.59
C ALA A 187 -4.75 -18.15 0.63
N GLY A 188 -4.05 -17.75 1.69
CA GLY A 188 -2.59 -17.90 1.83
C GLY A 188 -1.78 -16.85 1.05
N VAL A 189 -2.40 -15.78 0.57
CA VAL A 189 -1.73 -14.67 -0.10
C VAL A 189 -1.29 -13.62 0.94
N THR A 190 -0.09 -13.05 0.75
CA THR A 190 0.41 -12.02 1.67
C THR A 190 -0.32 -10.70 1.48
N LEU A 191 -0.43 -9.93 2.57
CA LEU A 191 -1.08 -8.62 2.55
C LEU A 191 -0.08 -7.50 2.23
N CYS A 192 -0.49 -6.61 1.33
CA CYS A 192 0.10 -5.30 1.16
C CYS A 192 -0.97 -4.29 1.57
N CYS A 193 -0.86 -3.74 2.78
CA CYS A 193 -1.91 -2.91 3.37
C CYS A 193 -1.30 -1.77 4.19
N GLY A 194 -1.72 -0.55 3.93
CA GLY A 194 -1.26 0.66 4.59
C GLY A 194 -2.23 1.82 4.43
N GLY A 195 -1.72 3.05 4.44
CA GLY A 195 -2.56 4.22 4.37
C GLY A 195 -1.90 5.45 3.77
N ILE A 196 -2.62 6.56 3.83
CA ILE A 196 -2.28 7.86 3.23
C ILE A 196 -2.33 8.91 4.35
N ILE A 197 -1.32 9.75 4.44
CA ILE A 197 -1.34 10.94 5.29
C ILE A 197 -1.55 12.20 4.45
N GLY A 198 -2.09 13.24 5.08
CA GLY A 198 -2.36 14.52 4.41
C GLY A 198 -3.78 14.66 3.87
N MET A 199 -4.71 13.77 4.24
CA MET A 199 -6.13 13.83 3.86
C MET A 199 -6.99 14.62 4.87
N GLY A 200 -6.37 15.40 5.75
CA GLY A 200 -7.05 16.14 6.82
C GLY A 200 -7.28 15.34 8.10
N GLU A 201 -6.66 14.18 8.21
CA GLU A 201 -6.64 13.33 9.40
C GLU A 201 -5.84 13.96 10.55
N THR A 202 -6.18 13.61 11.78
CA THR A 202 -5.44 14.01 12.98
C THR A 202 -4.29 13.03 13.28
N LEU A 203 -3.39 13.41 14.21
CA LEU A 203 -2.36 12.51 14.71
C LEU A 203 -2.96 11.25 15.35
N ARG A 204 -4.11 11.38 16.03
CA ARG A 204 -4.84 10.25 16.60
C ARG A 204 -5.37 9.31 15.52
N ASP A 205 -5.84 9.83 14.39
CA ASP A 205 -6.27 9.01 13.26
C ASP A 205 -5.09 8.21 12.67
N ARG A 206 -3.92 8.83 12.53
CA ARG A 206 -2.69 8.14 12.10
C ARG A 206 -2.31 7.02 13.06
N ALA A 207 -2.38 7.27 14.36
CA ALA A 207 -2.11 6.27 15.39
C ALA A 207 -3.16 5.13 15.34
N SER A 208 -4.45 5.44 15.19
CA SER A 208 -5.54 4.47 15.09
C SER A 208 -5.39 3.58 13.84
N MET A 209 -5.04 4.14 12.68
CA MET A 209 -4.75 3.37 11.47
C MET A 209 -3.57 2.40 11.68
N LEU A 210 -2.48 2.86 12.27
CA LEU A 210 -1.32 2.01 12.55
C LEU A 210 -1.66 0.92 13.58
N GLN A 211 -2.51 1.24 14.57
CA GLN A 211 -2.99 0.28 15.56
C GLN A 211 -3.78 -0.85 14.90
N VAL A 212 -4.68 -0.56 13.98
CA VAL A 212 -5.42 -1.60 13.23
C VAL A 212 -4.46 -2.51 12.47
N LEU A 213 -3.47 -1.95 11.76
CA LEU A 213 -2.47 -2.74 11.02
C LEU A 213 -1.62 -3.61 11.95
N ALA A 214 -1.15 -3.06 13.06
CA ALA A 214 -0.30 -3.76 14.02
C ALA A 214 -1.04 -4.86 14.81
N SER A 215 -2.37 -4.73 14.97
CA SER A 215 -3.21 -5.70 15.66
C SER A 215 -3.55 -6.93 14.81
N MET A 216 -3.35 -6.87 13.49
CA MET A 216 -3.57 -8.04 12.63
C MET A 216 -2.64 -9.19 13.02
N ASN A 217 -3.14 -10.43 13.01
CA ASN A 217 -2.33 -11.62 13.30
C ASN A 217 -2.54 -12.69 12.22
N PRO A 218 -1.52 -12.90 11.35
CA PRO A 218 -0.23 -12.19 11.29
C PRO A 218 -0.36 -10.73 10.80
N GLN A 219 0.63 -9.91 11.18
CA GLN A 219 0.73 -8.53 10.68
C GLN A 219 0.89 -8.50 9.15
N PRO A 220 0.55 -7.41 8.44
CA PRO A 220 0.78 -7.30 7.00
C PRO A 220 2.26 -7.45 6.65
N GLU A 221 2.56 -8.21 5.61
CA GLU A 221 3.94 -8.44 5.14
C GLU A 221 4.51 -7.22 4.40
N SER A 222 3.64 -6.33 3.92
CA SER A 222 4.05 -5.06 3.30
C SER A 222 3.13 -3.93 3.74
N VAL A 223 3.71 -2.82 4.18
CA VAL A 223 2.98 -1.66 4.70
C VAL A 223 3.37 -0.42 3.90
N PRO A 224 2.59 -0.05 2.87
CA PRO A 224 2.79 1.21 2.16
C PRO A 224 2.42 2.40 3.05
N VAL A 225 3.34 3.35 3.15
CA VAL A 225 3.13 4.66 3.76
C VAL A 225 3.11 5.68 2.62
N ASN A 226 1.94 6.26 2.37
CA ASN A 226 1.72 7.20 1.28
C ASN A 226 1.53 8.61 1.83
N GLY A 227 2.00 9.60 1.09
CA GLY A 227 1.60 10.99 1.26
C GLY A 227 0.59 11.37 0.18
N LEU A 228 -0.42 12.15 0.53
CA LEU A 228 -1.40 12.65 -0.42
C LEU A 228 -0.70 13.46 -1.51
N VAL A 229 -1.03 13.17 -2.75
CA VAL A 229 -0.78 14.06 -3.89
C VAL A 229 -2.13 14.63 -4.29
N ALA A 230 -2.37 15.90 -3.98
CA ALA A 230 -3.60 16.58 -4.36
C ALA A 230 -3.68 16.63 -5.89
N VAL A 231 -4.82 16.21 -6.44
CA VAL A 231 -5.05 16.13 -7.89
C VAL A 231 -6.26 16.98 -8.25
N GLU A 232 -6.10 17.82 -9.25
CA GLU A 232 -7.17 18.69 -9.79
C GLU A 232 -8.41 17.86 -10.16
N GLY A 233 -9.59 18.38 -9.85
CA GLY A 233 -10.89 17.73 -10.07
C GLY A 233 -11.23 16.65 -9.05
N THR A 234 -10.44 16.49 -7.98
CA THR A 234 -10.78 15.62 -6.85
C THR A 234 -11.24 16.43 -5.64
N PRO A 235 -12.07 15.89 -4.73
CA PRO A 235 -12.50 16.61 -3.52
C PRO A 235 -11.36 17.13 -2.64
N LEU A 236 -10.16 16.53 -2.72
CA LEU A 236 -8.97 16.91 -1.96
C LEU A 236 -7.97 17.76 -2.77
N GLU A 237 -8.36 18.36 -3.90
CA GLU A 237 -7.48 19.16 -4.74
C GLU A 237 -6.86 20.38 -4.04
N GLU A 238 -7.61 21.00 -3.11
CA GLU A 238 -7.16 22.15 -2.32
C GLU A 238 -6.42 21.75 -1.02
N GLN A 239 -6.23 20.46 -0.79
CA GLN A 239 -5.56 19.99 0.42
C GLN A 239 -4.10 20.41 0.43
N ALA A 240 -3.65 21.01 1.53
CA ALA A 240 -2.26 21.42 1.69
C ALA A 240 -1.32 20.21 1.57
N PRO A 241 -0.13 20.39 0.98
CA PRO A 241 0.88 19.34 0.95
C PRO A 241 1.20 18.82 2.36
N PHE A 242 1.38 17.51 2.50
CA PHE A 242 1.81 16.92 3.77
C PHE A 242 3.24 17.35 4.11
N GLU A 243 3.51 17.46 5.41
CA GLU A 243 4.88 17.74 5.89
C GLU A 243 5.77 16.49 5.75
N PRO A 244 6.88 16.53 5.00
CA PRO A 244 7.72 15.36 4.75
C PRO A 244 8.21 14.64 6.01
N LEU A 245 8.51 15.36 7.09
CA LEU A 245 8.95 14.75 8.35
C LEU A 245 7.84 13.96 9.05
N GLU A 246 6.57 14.29 8.79
CA GLU A 246 5.44 13.49 9.26
C GLU A 246 5.39 12.12 8.56
N LEU A 247 5.73 12.05 7.26
CA LEU A 247 5.86 10.77 6.56
C LEU A 247 7.02 9.94 7.13
N VAL A 248 8.15 10.58 7.45
CA VAL A 248 9.28 9.93 8.14
C VAL A 248 8.85 9.34 9.48
N ARG A 249 8.06 10.08 10.28
CA ARG A 249 7.50 9.60 11.56
C ARG A 249 6.61 8.39 11.37
N MET A 250 5.73 8.41 10.36
CA MET A 250 4.86 7.28 10.03
C MET A 250 5.67 6.03 9.65
N VAL A 251 6.69 6.18 8.81
CA VAL A 251 7.59 5.08 8.43
C VAL A 251 8.30 4.50 9.65
N ALA A 252 8.87 5.38 10.50
CA ALA A 252 9.58 4.96 11.70
C ALA A 252 8.67 4.21 12.68
N THR A 253 7.49 4.76 12.95
CA THR A 253 6.50 4.14 13.84
C THR A 253 6.02 2.81 13.26
N ALA A 254 5.67 2.75 11.97
CA ALA A 254 5.29 1.49 11.32
C ALA A 254 6.38 0.41 11.45
N ARG A 255 7.66 0.79 11.34
CA ARG A 255 8.80 -0.13 11.53
C ARG A 255 8.88 -0.67 12.97
N ILE A 256 8.64 0.18 13.98
CA ILE A 256 8.66 -0.24 15.38
C ILE A 256 7.52 -1.22 15.67
N LEU A 257 6.32 -0.92 15.18
CA LEU A 257 5.11 -1.71 15.43
C LEU A 257 5.11 -3.04 14.68
N MET A 258 5.64 -3.05 13.45
CA MET A 258 5.63 -4.19 12.54
C MET A 258 7.07 -4.52 12.06
N PRO A 259 7.87 -5.16 12.94
CA PRO A 259 9.31 -5.35 12.71
C PRO A 259 9.65 -6.11 11.44
N HIS A 260 8.83 -7.09 11.05
CA HIS A 260 9.08 -7.96 9.90
C HIS A 260 8.40 -7.50 8.61
N ALA A 261 7.54 -6.47 8.69
CA ALA A 261 6.89 -5.92 7.51
C ALA A 261 7.90 -5.22 6.58
N ARG A 262 7.67 -5.30 5.28
CA ARG A 262 8.33 -4.43 4.30
C ARG A 262 7.64 -3.07 4.31
N VAL A 263 8.12 -2.16 5.16
CA VAL A 263 7.62 -0.79 5.18
C VAL A 263 8.01 -0.12 3.86
N ARG A 264 7.01 0.39 3.14
CA ARG A 264 7.19 0.94 1.79
C ARG A 264 7.08 2.45 1.81
N LEU A 265 8.10 3.13 1.31
CA LEU A 265 7.98 4.51 0.87
C LEU A 265 7.34 4.51 -0.53
N SER A 266 6.11 5.03 -0.62
CA SER A 266 5.24 4.82 -1.76
C SER A 266 4.81 6.14 -2.43
N ALA A 267 3.50 6.35 -2.71
CA ALA A 267 3.01 7.56 -3.34
C ALA A 267 3.33 8.82 -2.50
N GLY A 268 3.49 9.97 -3.15
CA GLY A 268 3.87 11.23 -2.52
C GLY A 268 5.38 11.41 -2.31
N ARG A 269 6.21 10.36 -2.45
CA ARG A 269 7.66 10.47 -2.25
C ARG A 269 8.33 11.44 -3.24
N GLU A 270 7.80 11.57 -4.45
CA GLU A 270 8.38 12.45 -5.47
C GLU A 270 8.19 13.93 -5.15
N SER A 271 7.23 14.29 -4.31
CA SER A 271 7.07 15.65 -3.78
C SER A 271 8.02 15.94 -2.60
N MET A 272 8.72 14.92 -2.08
CA MET A 272 9.69 15.07 -0.98
C MET A 272 11.08 15.38 -1.50
N SER A 273 11.86 16.13 -0.72
CA SER A 273 13.28 16.29 -1.00
C SER A 273 14.02 14.94 -0.94
N ARG A 274 15.17 14.86 -1.62
CA ARG A 274 16.04 13.68 -1.56
C ARG A 274 16.44 13.34 -0.12
N ASP A 275 16.72 14.36 0.70
CA ASP A 275 17.13 14.16 2.08
C ASP A 275 16.01 13.56 2.94
N ALA A 276 14.76 14.01 2.74
CA ALA A 276 13.60 13.44 3.43
C ALA A 276 13.35 11.98 3.00
N GLN A 277 13.55 11.63 1.72
CA GLN A 277 13.48 10.24 1.28
C GLN A 277 14.58 9.37 1.91
N ILE A 278 15.82 9.90 2.06
CA ILE A 278 16.91 9.22 2.75
C ILE A 278 16.55 9.00 4.23
N LEU A 279 15.92 9.97 4.88
CA LEU A 279 15.43 9.81 6.26
C LEU A 279 14.37 8.71 6.36
N CYS A 280 13.49 8.53 5.37
CA CYS A 280 12.55 7.41 5.35
C CYS A 280 13.28 6.05 5.27
N LEU A 281 14.34 5.93 4.48
CA LEU A 281 15.16 4.72 4.44
C LEU A 281 15.88 4.49 5.78
N GLN A 282 16.40 5.55 6.39
CA GLN A 282 16.99 5.50 7.72
C GLN A 282 15.95 5.11 8.78
N ALA A 283 14.70 5.54 8.65
CA ALA A 283 13.58 5.16 9.49
C ALA A 283 13.13 3.70 9.31
N GLY A 284 13.70 2.99 8.35
CA GLY A 284 13.42 1.57 8.13
C GLY A 284 12.49 1.26 6.94
N ALA A 285 12.25 2.20 6.04
CA ALA A 285 11.65 1.84 4.75
C ALA A 285 12.62 0.90 3.99
N CYS A 286 12.09 -0.20 3.47
CA CYS A 286 12.88 -1.22 2.80
C CYS A 286 12.22 -1.74 1.50
N LEU A 287 11.24 -1.01 0.98
CA LEU A 287 10.64 -1.25 -0.32
C LEU A 287 10.36 0.10 -1.00
N LEU A 288 10.77 0.23 -2.25
CA LEU A 288 10.58 1.42 -3.09
C LEU A 288 9.95 1.06 -4.43
N TYR A 289 9.14 1.96 -4.99
CA TYR A 289 8.81 1.93 -6.40
C TYR A 289 9.93 2.58 -7.23
N THR A 290 10.24 1.95 -8.37
CA THR A 290 11.19 2.45 -9.37
C THR A 290 10.48 2.67 -10.70
#